data_aab2687f303b12fb6f67356575af335e
#
_entry.id   aab2687f303b12fb6f67356575af335e
#
_cell.length_a   1.000
_cell.length_b   1.000
_cell.length_c   1.000
_cell.angle_alpha   90.00
_cell.angle_beta   90.00
_cell.angle_gamma   90.00
#
_symmetry.space_group_name_H-M   'P 1'
#
loop_
_entity.id
_entity.type
_entity.pdbx_description
1 polymer ?
#
loop_
_entity_poly.entity_id
_entity_poly.type
_entity_poly.pdbx_seq_one_letter_code
_entity_poly.pdbx_strand_id
1 'polypeptide(L)'
;IWKKIADYYKNEPVILGYDLINEPIAPYFENMDELNAKLEPLHKRVTAAIREVDPNHIIMLGAPQWNGNFKPFKDWNYDDKLMWTCHRYGGDPIRPAIMNFIEFRDSTDMPMYMGEIGHNTDEWQETFCKTMEEANIGYTFWPYKKIRNSCFSGIVPPENWEKIIEF
;
A
#
# COMPACT_ATOMS: atom_id res chain seq x y z
N ILE A 1 -14.91 3.90 11.92
CA ILE A 1 -13.60 3.41 12.38
C ILE A 1 -12.56 4.49 12.12
N TRP A 2 -12.28 4.89 10.86
CA TRP A 2 -11.18 5.79 10.49
C TRP A 2 -11.22 7.15 11.20
N LYS A 3 -12.41 7.77 11.35
CA LYS A 3 -12.55 9.03 12.11
C LYS A 3 -12.03 8.92 13.56
N LYS A 4 -12.27 7.77 14.23
CA LYS A 4 -11.76 7.55 15.60
C LYS A 4 -10.25 7.35 15.64
N ILE A 5 -9.69 6.66 14.65
CA ILE A 5 -8.24 6.46 14.52
C ILE A 5 -7.57 7.82 14.27
N ALA A 6 -8.07 8.57 13.31
CA ALA A 6 -7.53 9.88 12.96
C ALA A 6 -7.65 10.88 14.13
N ASP A 7 -8.78 10.91 14.84
CA ASP A 7 -8.95 11.77 16.01
C ASP A 7 -7.94 11.47 17.13
N TYR A 8 -7.59 10.19 17.30
CA TYR A 8 -6.59 9.76 18.29
C TYR A 8 -5.17 10.19 17.89
N TYR A 9 -4.82 10.07 16.59
CA TYR A 9 -3.46 10.27 16.11
C TYR A 9 -3.20 11.63 15.44
N LYS A 10 -4.18 12.52 15.33
CA LYS A 10 -4.10 13.79 14.60
C LYS A 10 -2.94 14.73 15.01
N ASN A 11 -2.40 14.56 16.21
CA ASN A 11 -1.30 15.36 16.75
C ASN A 11 0.03 14.57 16.81
N GLU A 12 0.08 13.37 16.23
CA GLU A 12 1.26 12.51 16.29
C GLU A 12 2.13 12.67 15.02
N PRO A 13 3.20 13.49 15.08
CA PRO A 13 3.97 13.86 13.88
C PRO A 13 4.82 12.72 13.30
N VAL A 14 4.97 11.62 14.02
CA VAL A 14 5.72 10.45 13.52
C VAL A 14 4.89 9.63 12.50
N ILE A 15 3.57 9.80 12.51
CA ILE A 15 2.67 9.15 11.56
C ILE A 15 2.69 9.92 10.25
N LEU A 16 3.06 9.26 9.15
CA LEU A 16 3.04 9.84 7.81
C LEU A 16 1.59 10.06 7.32
N GLY A 17 0.74 9.05 7.50
CA GLY A 17 -0.63 9.10 7.00
C GLY A 17 -1.42 7.82 7.29
N TYR A 18 -2.61 7.73 6.70
CA TYR A 18 -3.57 6.64 6.88
C TYR A 18 -3.77 5.89 5.57
N ASP A 19 -3.36 4.63 5.51
CA ASP A 19 -3.65 3.73 4.41
C ASP A 19 -5.04 3.12 4.62
N LEU A 20 -6.01 3.50 3.78
CA LEU A 20 -7.41 3.31 4.08
C LEU A 20 -7.87 1.87 4.00
N ILE A 21 -7.41 1.13 2.99
CA ILE A 21 -7.87 -0.24 2.71
C ILE A 21 -6.74 -1.03 2.07
N ASN A 22 -6.32 -2.12 2.72
CA ASN A 22 -5.35 -3.04 2.15
C ASN A 22 -5.95 -3.86 1.01
N GLU A 23 -5.35 -3.81 -0.16
CA GLU A 23 -5.62 -4.67 -1.33
C GLU A 23 -7.11 -4.91 -1.64
N PRO A 24 -7.92 -3.85 -1.80
CA PRO A 24 -9.33 -4.02 -2.00
C PRO A 24 -9.63 -4.75 -3.33
N ILE A 25 -10.70 -5.52 -3.32
CA ILE A 25 -11.30 -6.15 -4.50
C ILE A 25 -10.32 -7.07 -5.25
N ALA A 26 -10.22 -8.30 -4.80
CA ALA A 26 -9.36 -9.29 -5.42
C ALA A 26 -9.80 -9.61 -6.88
N PRO A 27 -8.86 -9.98 -7.77
CA PRO A 27 -9.13 -10.15 -9.20
C PRO A 27 -10.01 -11.37 -9.55
N TYR A 28 -10.36 -12.19 -8.57
CA TYR A 28 -11.23 -13.37 -8.76
C TYR A 28 -12.70 -13.13 -8.39
N PHE A 29 -13.10 -11.91 -8.05
CA PHE A 29 -14.52 -11.61 -7.83
C PHE A 29 -15.28 -11.51 -9.15
N GLU A 30 -16.43 -12.21 -9.27
CA GLU A 30 -17.25 -12.21 -10.46
C GLU A 30 -17.86 -10.81 -10.76
N ASN A 31 -18.17 -10.03 -9.73
CA ASN A 31 -18.73 -8.68 -9.83
C ASN A 31 -17.67 -7.57 -9.70
N MET A 32 -16.46 -7.82 -10.15
CA MET A 32 -15.29 -6.95 -9.98
C MET A 32 -15.54 -5.51 -10.48
N ASP A 33 -16.14 -5.34 -11.65
CA ASP A 33 -16.43 -4.02 -12.23
C ASP A 33 -17.41 -3.21 -11.38
N GLU A 34 -18.43 -3.85 -10.84
CA GLU A 34 -19.39 -3.21 -9.92
C GLU A 34 -18.70 -2.76 -8.63
N LEU A 35 -17.83 -3.59 -8.09
CA LEU A 35 -17.08 -3.27 -6.88
C LEU A 35 -16.03 -2.17 -7.12
N ASN A 36 -15.34 -2.22 -8.26
CA ASN A 36 -14.37 -1.19 -8.66
C ASN A 36 -15.02 0.19 -8.72
N ALA A 37 -16.24 0.29 -9.26
CA ALA A 37 -16.97 1.54 -9.33
C ALA A 37 -17.36 2.13 -7.95
N LYS A 38 -17.36 1.32 -6.90
CA LYS A 38 -17.68 1.74 -5.52
C LYS A 38 -16.46 2.20 -4.71
N LEU A 39 -15.24 1.89 -5.17
CA LEU A 39 -14.04 2.14 -4.39
C LEU A 39 -13.71 3.63 -4.26
N GLU A 40 -13.71 4.38 -5.36
CA GLU A 40 -13.45 5.81 -5.34
C GLU A 40 -14.48 6.60 -4.49
N PRO A 41 -15.81 6.37 -4.61
CA PRO A 41 -16.79 6.96 -3.70
C PRO A 41 -16.56 6.60 -2.23
N LEU A 42 -16.10 5.38 -1.95
CA LEU A 42 -15.75 4.96 -0.59
C LEU A 42 -14.54 5.73 -0.05
N HIS A 43 -13.47 5.85 -0.84
CA HIS A 43 -12.29 6.63 -0.48
C HIS A 43 -12.67 8.09 -0.17
N LYS A 44 -13.43 8.74 -1.02
CA LYS A 44 -13.91 10.12 -0.80
C LYS A 44 -14.68 10.26 0.52
N ARG A 45 -15.60 9.34 0.79
CA ARG A 45 -16.40 9.34 2.01
C ARG A 45 -15.55 9.14 3.26
N VAL A 46 -14.57 8.23 3.22
CA VAL A 46 -13.67 7.98 4.35
C VAL A 46 -12.73 9.17 4.56
N THR A 47 -12.16 9.73 3.50
CA THR A 47 -11.33 10.94 3.57
C THR A 47 -12.11 12.10 4.19
N ALA A 48 -13.32 12.37 3.75
CA ALA A 48 -14.14 13.43 4.31
C ALA A 48 -14.38 13.23 5.83
N ALA A 49 -14.64 12.00 6.26
CA ALA A 49 -14.83 11.69 7.68
C ALA A 49 -13.52 11.86 8.51
N ILE A 50 -12.36 11.57 7.94
CA ILE A 50 -11.06 11.84 8.57
C ILE A 50 -10.82 13.34 8.66
N ARG A 51 -11.07 14.10 7.61
CA ARG A 51 -10.84 15.55 7.55
C ARG A 51 -11.67 16.36 8.56
N GLU A 52 -12.77 15.81 9.03
CA GLU A 52 -13.53 16.42 10.14
C GLU A 52 -12.72 16.54 11.44
N VAL A 53 -11.70 15.70 11.62
CA VAL A 53 -10.90 15.64 12.86
C VAL A 53 -9.40 15.83 12.63
N ASP A 54 -8.91 15.51 11.44
CA ASP A 54 -7.49 15.58 11.09
C ASP A 54 -7.28 16.19 9.69
N PRO A 55 -6.93 17.48 9.63
CA PRO A 55 -6.64 18.16 8.38
C PRO A 55 -5.20 17.96 7.90
N ASN A 56 -4.33 17.25 8.64
CA ASN A 56 -2.89 17.30 8.44
C ASN A 56 -2.28 16.05 7.80
N HIS A 57 -2.66 14.86 8.26
CA HIS A 57 -2.04 13.63 7.79
C HIS A 57 -2.41 13.30 6.34
N ILE A 58 -1.48 12.61 5.67
CA ILE A 58 -1.70 12.10 4.30
C ILE A 58 -2.74 10.99 4.32
N ILE A 59 -3.59 10.94 3.31
CA ILE A 59 -4.50 9.83 3.06
C ILE A 59 -3.94 9.00 1.92
N MET A 60 -3.65 7.73 2.17
CA MET A 60 -3.14 6.80 1.17
C MET A 60 -4.29 6.01 0.55
N LEU A 61 -4.35 6.01 -0.77
CA LEU A 61 -5.42 5.43 -1.57
C LEU A 61 -4.94 4.18 -2.27
N GLY A 62 -5.40 3.02 -1.81
CA GLY A 62 -5.15 1.73 -2.45
C GLY A 62 -6.05 1.50 -3.66
N ALA A 63 -5.49 0.90 -4.69
CA ALA A 63 -6.21 0.52 -5.89
C ALA A 63 -6.83 -0.88 -5.76
N PRO A 64 -7.87 -1.22 -6.53
CA PRO A 64 -8.36 -2.59 -6.58
C PRO A 64 -7.33 -3.54 -7.21
N GLN A 65 -7.64 -4.84 -7.16
CA GLN A 65 -6.79 -5.93 -7.64
C GLN A 65 -5.38 -5.86 -7.03
N TRP A 66 -5.35 -5.98 -5.68
CA TRP A 66 -4.11 -6.02 -4.88
C TRP A 66 -3.25 -4.75 -5.02
N ASN A 67 -3.89 -3.59 -4.98
CA ASN A 67 -3.26 -2.28 -5.17
C ASN A 67 -2.50 -2.16 -6.52
N GLY A 68 -2.97 -2.87 -7.56
CA GLY A 68 -2.31 -2.93 -8.87
C GLY A 68 -3.06 -2.25 -10.01
N ASN A 69 -4.37 -2.02 -9.89
CA ASN A 69 -5.21 -1.51 -10.99
C ASN A 69 -5.76 -0.11 -10.71
N PHE A 70 -5.11 0.91 -11.22
CA PHE A 70 -5.53 2.31 -11.04
C PHE A 70 -6.57 2.81 -12.08
N LYS A 71 -6.90 2.01 -13.11
CA LYS A 71 -7.84 2.39 -14.19
C LYS A 71 -9.24 2.80 -13.73
N PRO A 72 -9.81 2.26 -12.63
CA PRO A 72 -11.14 2.64 -12.17
C PRO A 72 -11.25 4.07 -11.65
N PHE A 73 -10.17 4.70 -11.22
CA PHE A 73 -10.19 6.05 -10.68
C PHE A 73 -10.40 7.11 -11.76
N LYS A 74 -11.32 8.04 -11.52
CA LYS A 74 -11.73 9.10 -12.45
C LYS A 74 -11.60 10.50 -11.89
N ASP A 75 -11.80 10.66 -10.59
CA ASP A 75 -11.83 11.96 -9.92
C ASP A 75 -11.10 11.86 -8.57
N TRP A 76 -9.80 12.10 -8.60
CA TRP A 76 -8.89 11.98 -7.45
C TRP A 76 -8.50 13.32 -6.84
N ASN A 77 -8.79 14.45 -7.49
CA ASN A 77 -8.40 15.79 -7.04
C ASN A 77 -9.44 16.39 -6.08
N TYR A 78 -9.71 15.70 -4.97
CA TYR A 78 -10.71 16.11 -3.99
C TYR A 78 -10.13 16.46 -2.61
N ASP A 79 -8.81 16.32 -2.44
CA ASP A 79 -8.10 16.67 -1.21
C ASP A 79 -6.61 16.88 -1.54
N ASP A 80 -5.97 17.87 -0.92
CA ASP A 80 -4.60 18.28 -1.23
C ASP A 80 -3.51 17.38 -0.61
N LYS A 81 -3.90 16.42 0.24
CA LYS A 81 -2.99 15.55 0.98
C LYS A 81 -3.30 14.09 0.72
N LEU A 82 -3.39 13.74 -0.56
CA LEU A 82 -3.56 12.37 -1.02
C LEU A 82 -2.24 11.80 -1.54
N MET A 83 -2.10 10.48 -1.42
CA MET A 83 -1.02 9.70 -2.00
C MET A 83 -1.55 8.35 -2.49
N TRP A 84 -1.05 7.87 -3.62
CA TRP A 84 -1.34 6.51 -4.08
C TRP A 84 -0.50 5.49 -3.34
N THR A 85 -1.09 4.33 -3.02
CA THR A 85 -0.32 3.16 -2.56
C THR A 85 -0.49 2.00 -3.54
N CYS A 86 0.62 1.35 -3.86
CA CYS A 86 0.67 0.19 -4.74
C CYS A 86 1.48 -0.94 -4.10
N HIS A 87 1.28 -2.18 -4.57
CA HIS A 87 1.97 -3.37 -4.06
C HIS A 87 2.58 -4.19 -5.19
N ARG A 88 3.72 -4.84 -4.93
CA ARG A 88 4.34 -5.73 -5.91
C ARG A 88 5.27 -6.75 -5.25
N TYR A 89 5.06 -8.03 -5.57
CA TYR A 89 5.82 -9.15 -5.02
C TYR A 89 6.57 -9.98 -6.08
N GLY A 90 6.36 -9.75 -7.35
CA GLY A 90 6.92 -10.61 -8.39
C GLY A 90 7.03 -9.93 -9.74
N GLY A 91 7.37 -10.74 -10.76
CA GLY A 91 7.71 -10.27 -12.10
C GLY A 91 9.11 -9.68 -12.16
N ASP A 92 9.47 -9.05 -13.27
CA ASP A 92 10.78 -8.45 -13.43
C ASP A 92 10.96 -7.24 -12.49
N PRO A 93 12.07 -7.17 -11.74
CA PRO A 93 12.32 -6.08 -10.78
C PRO A 93 12.93 -4.82 -11.43
N ILE A 94 12.51 -4.49 -12.63
CA ILE A 94 13.08 -3.42 -13.46
C ILE A 94 12.05 -2.37 -13.83
N ARG A 95 12.51 -1.16 -14.15
CA ARG A 95 11.67 0.00 -14.46
C ARG A 95 10.55 -0.26 -15.48
N PRO A 96 10.75 -0.96 -16.61
CA PRO A 96 9.66 -1.26 -17.54
C PRO A 96 8.47 -1.99 -16.92
N ALA A 97 8.70 -2.81 -15.91
CA ALA A 97 7.66 -3.59 -15.23
C ALA A 97 6.80 -2.78 -14.25
N ILE A 98 7.19 -1.53 -13.97
CA ILE A 98 6.45 -0.60 -13.09
C ILE A 98 6.01 0.67 -13.82
N MET A 99 6.15 0.71 -15.14
CA MET A 99 5.80 1.92 -15.91
C MET A 99 4.34 2.31 -15.75
N ASN A 100 3.43 1.35 -15.60
CA ASN A 100 2.02 1.63 -15.33
C ASN A 100 1.80 2.43 -14.02
N PHE A 101 2.61 2.21 -13.00
CA PHE A 101 2.57 2.98 -11.75
C PHE A 101 3.16 4.37 -11.93
N ILE A 102 4.30 4.46 -12.62
CA ILE A 102 4.98 5.73 -12.90
C ILE A 102 4.08 6.63 -13.75
N GLU A 103 3.55 6.11 -14.86
CA GLU A 103 2.67 6.86 -15.77
C GLU A 103 1.40 7.33 -15.06
N PHE A 104 0.80 6.48 -14.22
CA PHE A 104 -0.39 6.87 -13.46
C PHE A 104 -0.06 7.95 -12.43
N ARG A 105 1.02 7.79 -11.64
CA ARG A 105 1.51 8.82 -10.72
C ARG A 105 1.70 10.17 -11.42
N ASP A 106 2.41 10.16 -12.54
CA ASP A 106 2.75 11.38 -13.28
C ASP A 106 1.50 12.02 -13.91
N SER A 107 0.54 11.21 -14.37
CA SER A 107 -0.72 11.70 -14.94
C SER A 107 -1.66 12.33 -13.90
N THR A 108 -1.52 11.95 -12.64
CA THR A 108 -2.36 12.46 -11.55
C THR A 108 -1.70 13.58 -10.76
N ASP A 109 -0.40 13.83 -10.99
CA ASP A 109 0.45 14.75 -10.20
C ASP A 109 0.36 14.49 -8.68
N MET A 110 0.18 13.22 -8.31
CA MET A 110 0.09 12.78 -6.91
C MET A 110 1.26 11.85 -6.57
N PRO A 111 1.86 11.97 -5.37
CA PRO A 111 2.90 11.05 -4.96
C PRO A 111 2.38 9.61 -4.90
N MET A 112 3.30 8.67 -5.13
CA MET A 112 3.02 7.23 -5.05
C MET A 112 4.01 6.56 -4.09
N TYR A 113 3.54 5.59 -3.37
CA TYR A 113 4.27 4.80 -2.40
C TYR A 113 4.04 3.31 -2.66
N MET A 114 5.12 2.55 -2.69
CA MET A 114 5.04 1.10 -2.78
C MET A 114 4.90 0.53 -1.37
N GLY A 115 3.65 0.39 -0.93
CA GLY A 115 3.27 0.01 0.44
C GLY A 115 3.72 -1.39 0.84
N GLU A 116 3.87 -2.29 -0.13
CA GLU A 116 4.38 -3.64 0.09
C GLU A 116 5.27 -4.12 -1.04
N ILE A 117 6.48 -4.56 -0.68
CA ILE A 117 7.40 -5.33 -1.53
C ILE A 117 8.01 -6.46 -0.71
N GLY A 118 8.70 -7.39 -1.37
CA GLY A 118 9.47 -8.45 -0.69
C GLY A 118 8.90 -9.83 -0.94
N HIS A 119 9.12 -10.74 -0.01
CA HIS A 119 8.75 -12.15 -0.11
C HIS A 119 9.27 -12.80 -1.42
N ASN A 120 10.47 -12.40 -1.83
CA ASN A 120 11.16 -12.83 -3.03
C ASN A 120 12.65 -13.06 -2.71
N THR A 121 13.50 -13.41 -3.71
CA THR A 121 14.93 -13.59 -3.49
C THR A 121 15.63 -12.28 -3.12
N ASP A 122 16.79 -12.37 -2.48
CA ASP A 122 17.57 -11.20 -2.09
C ASP A 122 17.99 -10.37 -3.31
N GLU A 123 18.37 -11.02 -4.41
CA GLU A 123 18.76 -10.36 -5.66
C GLU A 123 17.58 -9.62 -6.30
N TRP A 124 16.37 -10.22 -6.25
CA TRP A 124 15.16 -9.55 -6.71
C TRP A 124 14.87 -8.32 -5.88
N GLN A 125 14.94 -8.45 -4.54
CA GLN A 125 14.68 -7.35 -3.62
C GLN A 125 15.68 -6.21 -3.81
N GLU A 126 16.98 -6.51 -3.89
CA GLU A 126 18.03 -5.51 -4.13
C GLU A 126 17.78 -4.74 -5.43
N THR A 127 17.50 -5.45 -6.52
CA THR A 127 17.24 -4.85 -7.83
C THR A 127 15.98 -4.00 -7.80
N PHE A 128 14.93 -4.50 -7.15
CA PHE A 128 13.66 -3.78 -7.09
C PHE A 128 13.73 -2.52 -6.24
N CYS A 129 14.46 -2.55 -5.11
CA CYS A 129 14.72 -1.36 -4.30
C CYS A 129 15.42 -0.26 -5.12
N LYS A 130 16.47 -0.61 -5.86
CA LYS A 130 17.15 0.34 -6.77
C LYS A 130 16.18 0.91 -7.82
N THR A 131 15.33 0.06 -8.38
CA THR A 131 14.30 0.49 -9.34
C THR A 131 13.31 1.48 -8.73
N MET A 132 12.90 1.28 -7.48
CA MET A 132 12.02 2.22 -6.76
C MET A 132 12.73 3.54 -6.48
N GLU A 133 13.97 3.51 -6.02
CA GLU A 133 14.77 4.70 -5.76
C GLU A 133 14.98 5.54 -7.03
N GLU A 134 15.34 4.91 -8.16
CA GLU A 134 15.47 5.55 -9.47
C GLU A 134 14.13 6.12 -10.00
N ALA A 135 13.01 5.53 -9.61
CA ALA A 135 11.67 6.02 -9.94
C ALA A 135 11.16 7.10 -8.97
N ASN A 136 11.91 7.42 -7.91
CA ASN A 136 11.49 8.31 -6.83
C ASN A 136 10.18 7.86 -6.17
N ILE A 137 10.07 6.56 -5.87
CA ILE A 137 8.94 5.93 -5.19
C ILE A 137 9.46 5.31 -3.89
N GLY A 138 8.95 5.79 -2.75
CA GLY A 138 9.22 5.19 -1.44
C GLY A 138 8.62 3.78 -1.34
N TYR A 139 9.20 2.91 -0.50
CA TYR A 139 8.72 1.53 -0.36
C TYR A 139 8.86 1.00 1.06
N THR A 140 8.10 -0.05 1.38
CA THR A 140 8.24 -0.84 2.61
C THR A 140 8.19 -2.33 2.32
N PHE A 141 8.85 -3.11 3.17
CA PHE A 141 8.91 -4.56 3.04
C PHE A 141 7.74 -5.26 3.73
N TRP A 142 7.16 -6.25 3.05
CA TRP A 142 6.21 -7.19 3.62
C TRP A 142 6.70 -8.64 3.48
N PRO A 143 6.66 -9.42 4.58
CA PRO A 143 6.52 -8.91 5.95
C PRO A 143 7.86 -8.38 6.47
N TYR A 144 7.79 -7.44 7.40
CA TYR A 144 9.00 -6.91 8.06
C TYR A 144 9.81 -8.03 8.72
N LYS A 145 9.13 -8.96 9.41
CA LYS A 145 9.78 -10.12 10.02
C LYS A 145 8.87 -11.34 10.04
N LYS A 146 9.46 -12.52 9.89
CA LYS A 146 8.77 -13.81 9.89
C LYS A 146 9.66 -14.91 10.46
N ILE A 147 9.06 -15.97 10.98
CA ILE A 147 9.80 -17.13 11.47
C ILE A 147 10.14 -18.03 10.28
N ARG A 148 11.43 -18.35 10.11
CA ARG A 148 11.95 -19.29 9.09
C ARG A 148 11.47 -19.04 7.67
N ASN A 149 11.30 -17.80 7.25
CA ASN A 149 10.76 -17.50 5.93
C ASN A 149 11.44 -16.30 5.29
N SER A 150 11.35 -16.18 3.96
CA SER A 150 11.84 -15.02 3.20
C SER A 150 11.14 -13.76 3.68
N CYS A 151 11.88 -12.85 4.27
CA CYS A 151 11.40 -11.56 4.75
C CYS A 151 12.61 -10.67 5.06
N PHE A 152 12.38 -9.39 5.26
CA PHE A 152 13.44 -8.43 5.58
C PHE A 152 14.23 -8.82 6.84
N SER A 153 13.56 -9.34 7.86
CA SER A 153 14.21 -9.78 9.10
C SER A 153 13.71 -11.17 9.51
N GLY A 154 14.57 -12.19 9.37
CA GLY A 154 14.26 -13.55 9.81
C GLY A 154 14.36 -13.70 11.32
N ILE A 155 13.39 -14.34 11.95
CA ILE A 155 13.42 -14.72 13.36
C ILE A 155 13.84 -16.19 13.46
N VAL A 156 14.90 -16.47 14.19
CA VAL A 156 15.27 -17.83 14.59
C VAL A 156 14.44 -18.20 15.82
N PRO A 157 13.49 -19.15 15.71
CA PRO A 157 12.69 -19.54 16.85
C PRO A 157 13.51 -20.30 17.87
N PRO A 158 13.14 -20.30 19.17
CA PRO A 158 13.80 -21.11 20.17
C PRO A 158 13.62 -22.61 19.89
N GLU A 159 14.51 -23.46 20.44
CA GLU A 159 14.46 -24.91 20.23
C GLU A 159 13.10 -25.56 20.55
N ASN A 160 12.38 -25.01 21.53
CA ASN A 160 11.08 -25.52 21.96
C ASN A 160 9.88 -24.86 21.27
N TRP A 161 10.09 -24.16 20.14
CA TRP A 161 9.05 -23.39 19.46
C TRP A 161 7.80 -24.23 19.16
N GLU A 162 7.98 -25.43 18.61
CA GLU A 162 6.86 -26.32 18.26
C GLU A 162 5.99 -26.65 19.49
N LYS A 163 6.61 -26.85 20.66
CA LYS A 163 5.87 -27.08 21.92
C LYS A 163 5.11 -25.84 22.42
N ILE A 164 5.61 -24.63 22.05
CA ILE A 164 4.97 -23.39 22.46
C ILE A 164 3.70 -23.12 21.62
N ILE A 165 3.71 -23.50 20.35
CA ILE A 165 2.59 -23.26 19.42
C ILE A 165 1.54 -24.38 19.40
N GLU A 166 1.75 -25.50 20.10
CA GLU A 166 0.79 -26.59 20.25
C GLU A 166 -0.39 -26.25 21.20
N PHE A 167 -0.42 -25.03 21.77
CA PHE A 167 -1.52 -24.51 22.58
C PHE A 167 -2.41 -23.60 21.71
#